data_ecefcf4fd98528ec5c7d6c2fa8c4f494
#
_entry.id   ecefcf4fd98528ec5c7d6c2fa8c4f494
#
_cell.length_a   1.000
_cell.length_b   1.000
_cell.length_c   1.000
_cell.angle_alpha   90.00
_cell.angle_beta   90.00
_cell.angle_gamma   90.00
#
_symmetry.space_group_name_H-M   'P 1'
#
loop_
_entity.id
_entity.type
_entity.pdbx_description
1 polymer ?
#
loop_
_entity_poly.entity_id
_entity_poly.type
_entity_poly.pdbx_seq_one_letter_code
_entity_poly.pdbx_strand_id
1 'polypeptide(L)'
;PDFVICDIDLLSTLPETEISNGLAEIVKHGLIKDADMLSFIEDNKAKALELDRDIIFRLVADSVRIKSDVVQQDEKEAGERRKLNFGHTIGHAIEKIEQAGHGRAVSMGMAAAAIFSKEKGFLSETDVTRITSLLRDLNLPVELNYPASDIVRAAGKDKKKQGSDLFYVFLEQIGQARVEKISYDEMNGFIESVFD
;
A
#
# COMPACT_ATOMS: atom_id res chain seq x y z
N PRO A 1 -1.76 19.78 13.93
CA PRO A 1 -2.53 19.80 15.18
C PRO A 1 -1.60 19.66 16.38
N ASP A 2 -2.00 20.19 17.53
CA ASP A 2 -1.19 20.10 18.76
C ASP A 2 -1.27 18.71 19.40
N PHE A 3 -2.37 17.97 19.15
CA PHE A 3 -2.55 16.57 19.53
C PHE A 3 -3.60 15.89 18.63
N VAL A 4 -3.59 14.55 18.63
CA VAL A 4 -4.57 13.71 17.93
C VAL A 4 -5.08 12.66 18.92
N ILE A 5 -6.40 12.47 18.97
CA ILE A 5 -7.06 11.41 19.73
C ILE A 5 -7.57 10.38 18.75
N CYS A 6 -7.14 9.11 18.91
CA CYS A 6 -7.64 7.97 18.15
C CYS A 6 -8.54 7.12 19.06
N ASP A 7 -9.85 7.37 19.02
CA ASP A 7 -10.83 6.58 19.74
C ASP A 7 -11.24 5.37 18.89
N ILE A 8 -10.71 4.19 19.25
CA ILE A 8 -10.97 2.94 18.52
C ILE A 8 -12.39 2.43 18.66
N ASP A 9 -13.14 2.85 19.68
CA ASP A 9 -14.51 2.39 19.89
C ASP A 9 -15.46 2.93 18.80
N LEU A 10 -15.09 4.05 18.16
CA LEU A 10 -15.81 4.63 17.01
C LEU A 10 -15.74 3.75 15.75
N LEU A 11 -14.76 2.85 15.63
CA LEU A 11 -14.64 1.96 14.48
C LEU A 11 -15.84 1.01 14.36
N SER A 12 -16.50 0.69 15.49
CA SER A 12 -17.71 -0.14 15.51
C SER A 12 -18.88 0.44 14.72
N THR A 13 -18.84 1.72 14.38
CA THR A 13 -19.88 2.40 13.58
C THR A 13 -19.62 2.35 12.08
N LEU A 14 -18.45 1.88 11.66
CA LEU A 14 -18.04 1.83 10.26
C LEU A 14 -18.58 0.55 9.57
N PRO A 15 -18.89 0.61 8.27
CA PRO A 15 -19.12 -0.58 7.47
C PRO A 15 -17.87 -1.47 7.41
N GLU A 16 -18.03 -2.77 7.24
CA GLU A 16 -16.92 -3.73 7.11
C GLU A 16 -15.94 -3.35 5.99
N THR A 17 -16.43 -2.78 4.90
CA THR A 17 -15.61 -2.29 3.79
C THR A 17 -14.64 -1.18 4.21
N GLU A 18 -15.05 -0.29 5.12
CA GLU A 18 -14.18 0.77 5.63
C GLU A 18 -13.16 0.23 6.63
N ILE A 19 -13.50 -0.83 7.38
CA ILE A 19 -12.55 -1.53 8.23
C ILE A 19 -11.45 -2.16 7.37
N SER A 20 -11.81 -2.90 6.31
CA SER A 20 -10.86 -3.47 5.36
C SER A 20 -10.00 -2.37 4.70
N ASN A 21 -10.60 -1.25 4.28
CA ASN A 21 -9.87 -0.10 3.73
C ASN A 21 -8.83 0.46 4.71
N GLY A 22 -9.16 0.56 5.99
CA GLY A 22 -8.21 0.98 7.03
C GLY A 22 -7.09 -0.04 7.25
N LEU A 23 -7.41 -1.34 7.22
CA LEU A 23 -6.43 -2.41 7.35
C LEU A 23 -5.43 -2.44 6.18
N ALA A 24 -5.81 -2.01 4.97
CA ALA A 24 -4.88 -1.88 3.85
C ALA A 24 -3.70 -0.94 4.18
N GLU A 25 -3.98 0.21 4.82
CA GLU A 25 -2.94 1.15 5.25
C GLU A 25 -2.06 0.56 6.36
N ILE A 26 -2.65 -0.20 7.27
CA ILE A 26 -1.93 -0.88 8.35
C ILE A 26 -0.98 -1.95 7.78
N VAL A 27 -1.45 -2.76 6.83
CA VAL A 27 -0.62 -3.72 6.09
C VAL A 27 0.52 -3.01 5.37
N LYS A 28 0.25 -1.89 4.71
CA LYS A 28 1.27 -1.09 4.05
C LYS A 28 2.39 -0.68 5.02
N HIS A 29 2.05 -0.23 6.24
CA HIS A 29 3.04 0.13 7.24
C HIS A 29 3.91 -1.06 7.65
N GLY A 30 3.33 -2.25 7.84
CA GLY A 30 4.08 -3.48 8.06
C GLY A 30 5.02 -3.81 6.91
N LEU A 31 4.53 -3.74 5.68
CA LEU A 31 5.31 -4.04 4.48
C LEU A 31 6.52 -3.11 4.29
N ILE A 32 6.37 -1.81 4.58
CA ILE A 32 7.43 -0.83 4.31
C ILE A 32 8.43 -0.65 5.45
N LYS A 33 8.08 -1.04 6.70
CA LYS A 33 8.87 -0.65 7.87
C LYS A 33 8.98 -1.70 8.98
N ASP A 34 8.06 -2.68 9.07
CA ASP A 34 7.99 -3.56 10.26
C ASP A 34 7.44 -4.95 9.89
N ALA A 35 8.35 -5.91 9.63
CA ALA A 35 7.98 -7.29 9.29
C ALA A 35 7.28 -8.03 10.45
N ASP A 36 7.59 -7.69 11.70
CA ASP A 36 6.96 -8.30 12.87
C ASP A 36 5.50 -7.84 12.99
N MET A 37 5.23 -6.58 12.67
CA MET A 37 3.85 -6.07 12.55
C MET A 37 3.08 -6.82 11.47
N LEU A 38 3.68 -7.11 10.31
CA LEU A 38 3.02 -7.88 9.27
C LEU A 38 2.67 -9.29 9.75
N SER A 39 3.61 -9.99 10.39
CA SER A 39 3.37 -11.31 10.96
C SER A 39 2.28 -11.29 12.03
N PHE A 40 2.24 -10.24 12.85
CA PHE A 40 1.17 -10.07 13.85
C PHE A 40 -0.21 -9.89 13.19
N ILE A 41 -0.29 -9.17 12.06
CA ILE A 41 -1.56 -9.02 11.30
C ILE A 41 -1.98 -10.38 10.75
N GLU A 42 -1.06 -11.16 10.18
CA GLU A 42 -1.33 -12.51 9.64
C GLU A 42 -1.92 -13.44 10.69
N ASP A 43 -1.32 -13.45 11.89
CA ASP A 43 -1.76 -14.30 13.00
C ASP A 43 -3.13 -13.88 13.59
N ASN A 44 -3.53 -12.62 13.41
CA ASN A 44 -4.70 -12.03 14.05
C ASN A 44 -5.73 -11.46 13.06
N LYS A 45 -5.65 -11.80 11.77
CA LYS A 45 -6.49 -11.23 10.71
C LYS A 45 -8.00 -11.34 10.97
N ALA A 46 -8.47 -12.49 11.44
CA ALA A 46 -9.88 -12.69 11.77
C ALA A 46 -10.33 -11.76 12.91
N LYS A 47 -9.55 -11.67 13.98
CA LYS A 47 -9.82 -10.78 15.11
C LYS A 47 -9.75 -9.31 14.71
N ALA A 48 -8.86 -8.95 13.78
CA ALA A 48 -8.78 -7.58 13.26
C ALA A 48 -10.05 -7.20 12.48
N LEU A 49 -10.60 -8.11 11.66
CA LEU A 49 -11.85 -7.91 10.94
C LEU A 49 -13.05 -7.84 11.88
N GLU A 50 -13.03 -8.59 12.98
CA GLU A 50 -14.06 -8.59 14.02
C GLU A 50 -13.94 -7.41 15.01
N LEU A 51 -12.95 -6.52 14.80
CA LEU A 51 -12.65 -5.38 15.67
C LEU A 51 -12.34 -5.79 17.13
N ASP A 52 -11.66 -6.94 17.33
CA ASP A 52 -11.14 -7.29 18.66
C ASP A 52 -10.34 -6.10 19.22
N ARG A 53 -10.74 -5.64 20.41
CA ARG A 53 -10.29 -4.37 20.97
C ARG A 53 -8.77 -4.32 21.18
N ASP A 54 -8.19 -5.40 21.69
CA ASP A 54 -6.75 -5.43 22.00
C ASP A 54 -5.92 -5.51 20.72
N ILE A 55 -6.39 -6.26 19.73
CA ILE A 55 -5.75 -6.37 18.41
C ILE A 55 -5.80 -5.01 17.69
N ILE A 56 -6.97 -4.40 17.60
CA ILE A 56 -7.12 -3.10 16.92
C ILE A 56 -6.33 -2.01 17.63
N PHE A 57 -6.34 -1.97 18.97
CA PHE A 57 -5.54 -1.00 19.71
C PHE A 57 -4.06 -1.09 19.33
N ARG A 58 -3.50 -2.30 19.32
CA ARG A 58 -2.11 -2.53 18.96
C ARG A 58 -1.83 -2.12 17.51
N LEU A 59 -2.66 -2.54 16.56
CA LEU A 59 -2.49 -2.23 15.14
C LEU A 59 -2.54 -0.71 14.87
N VAL A 60 -3.48 0.00 15.48
CA VAL A 60 -3.59 1.46 15.36
C VAL A 60 -2.38 2.14 15.99
N ALA A 61 -1.98 1.73 17.19
CA ALA A 61 -0.83 2.32 17.90
C ALA A 61 0.47 2.13 17.11
N ASP A 62 0.75 0.91 16.62
CA ASP A 62 1.94 0.62 15.81
C ASP A 62 1.92 1.38 14.48
N SER A 63 0.77 1.45 13.81
CA SER A 63 0.59 2.19 12.55
C SER A 63 0.82 3.70 12.75
N VAL A 64 0.27 4.29 13.80
CA VAL A 64 0.48 5.72 14.14
C VAL A 64 1.94 5.99 14.45
N ARG A 65 2.61 5.11 15.22
CA ARG A 65 4.03 5.22 15.53
C ARG A 65 4.87 5.22 14.26
N ILE A 66 4.69 4.22 13.36
CA ILE A 66 5.44 4.13 12.11
C ILE A 66 5.25 5.39 11.26
N LYS A 67 4.00 5.83 11.08
CA LYS A 67 3.70 7.02 10.30
C LYS A 67 4.32 8.28 10.91
N SER A 68 4.23 8.43 12.23
CA SER A 68 4.82 9.55 12.96
C SER A 68 6.35 9.60 12.80
N ASP A 69 7.01 8.46 12.99
CA ASP A 69 8.47 8.34 12.86
C ASP A 69 8.94 8.71 11.44
N VAL A 70 8.24 8.22 10.42
CA VAL A 70 8.55 8.53 9.02
C VAL A 70 8.34 10.01 8.71
N VAL A 71 7.24 10.61 9.20
CA VAL A 71 6.95 12.04 8.97
C VAL A 71 7.93 12.94 9.71
N GLN A 72 8.33 12.58 10.96
CA GLN A 72 9.33 13.35 11.71
C GLN A 72 10.71 13.33 11.05
N GLN A 73 11.10 12.21 10.42
CA GLN A 73 12.36 12.10 9.70
C GLN A 73 12.36 12.89 8.40
N ASP A 74 11.20 13.08 7.77
CA ASP A 74 11.09 13.72 6.46
C ASP A 74 9.77 14.49 6.32
N GLU A 75 9.69 15.65 6.97
CA GLU A 75 8.49 16.50 6.93
C GLU A 75 8.12 16.96 5.51
N LYS A 76 9.12 17.16 4.64
CA LYS A 76 8.96 17.73 3.29
C LYS A 76 8.80 16.68 2.17
N GLU A 77 8.73 15.39 2.52
CA GLU A 77 8.60 14.28 1.54
C GLU A 77 9.74 14.26 0.49
N ALA A 78 10.97 14.52 0.93
CA ALA A 78 12.13 14.51 0.04
C ALA A 78 12.70 13.10 -0.18
N GLY A 79 12.50 12.17 0.76
CA GLY A 79 13.07 10.81 0.72
C GLY A 79 12.25 9.77 1.50
N GLU A 80 12.49 9.64 2.81
CA GLU A 80 11.89 8.59 3.66
C GLU A 80 10.36 8.59 3.65
N ARG A 81 9.72 9.75 3.68
CA ARG A 81 8.26 9.86 3.67
C ARG A 81 7.63 9.34 2.38
N ARG A 82 8.36 9.32 1.27
CA ARG A 82 7.87 8.74 0.01
C ARG A 82 7.58 7.25 0.13
N LYS A 83 8.19 6.53 1.08
CA LYS A 83 7.92 5.12 1.33
C LYS A 83 6.45 4.87 1.68
N LEU A 84 5.77 5.85 2.30
CA LEU A 84 4.32 5.78 2.57
C LEU A 84 3.48 5.67 1.28
N ASN A 85 4.05 6.00 0.12
CA ASN A 85 3.40 5.89 -1.19
C ASN A 85 3.55 4.49 -1.82
N PHE A 86 4.00 3.47 -1.08
CA PHE A 86 4.00 2.09 -1.58
C PHE A 86 2.59 1.69 -2.03
N GLY A 87 2.47 1.18 -3.25
CA GLY A 87 1.20 0.85 -3.89
C GLY A 87 0.40 2.04 -4.44
N HIS A 88 0.70 3.28 -4.06
CA HIS A 88 -0.12 4.44 -4.41
C HIS A 88 -0.01 4.87 -5.88
N THR A 89 1.12 4.64 -6.54
CA THR A 89 1.29 5.04 -7.95
C THR A 89 0.23 4.39 -8.85
N ILE A 90 0.08 3.08 -8.74
CA ILE A 90 -0.93 2.31 -9.49
C ILE A 90 -2.29 2.41 -8.79
N GLY A 91 -2.33 2.37 -7.45
CA GLY A 91 -3.56 2.52 -6.68
C GLY A 91 -4.34 3.78 -7.03
N HIS A 92 -3.70 4.94 -7.10
CA HIS A 92 -4.36 6.19 -7.52
C HIS A 92 -4.87 6.15 -8.97
N ALA A 93 -4.20 5.40 -9.86
CA ALA A 93 -4.70 5.21 -11.23
C ALA A 93 -5.99 4.39 -11.21
N ILE A 94 -6.03 3.30 -10.45
CA ILE A 94 -7.22 2.45 -10.27
C ILE A 94 -8.35 3.24 -9.59
N GLU A 95 -8.07 3.96 -8.52
CA GLU A 95 -9.04 4.79 -7.80
C GLU A 95 -9.75 5.80 -8.73
N LYS A 96 -8.99 6.42 -9.65
CA LYS A 96 -9.56 7.34 -10.65
C LYS A 96 -10.44 6.64 -11.70
N ILE A 97 -10.17 5.38 -12.01
CA ILE A 97 -10.92 4.61 -13.01
C ILE A 97 -12.23 4.07 -12.41
N GLU A 98 -12.15 3.46 -11.22
CA GLU A 98 -13.29 2.77 -10.60
C GLU A 98 -14.16 3.65 -9.72
N GLN A 99 -13.66 4.80 -9.25
CA GLN A 99 -14.22 5.53 -8.12
C GLN A 99 -14.37 4.62 -6.87
N ALA A 100 -13.49 3.62 -6.77
CA ALA A 100 -13.43 2.67 -5.65
C ALA A 100 -12.94 3.34 -4.37
N GLY A 101 -13.26 2.73 -3.22
CA GLY A 101 -12.71 3.16 -1.94
C GLY A 101 -11.17 3.13 -1.96
N HIS A 102 -10.55 4.13 -1.34
CA HIS A 102 -9.08 4.34 -1.35
C HIS A 102 -8.30 3.07 -0.97
N GLY A 103 -8.66 2.41 0.14
CA GLY A 103 -7.93 1.22 0.62
C GLY A 103 -8.00 0.05 -0.34
N ARG A 104 -9.11 -0.14 -1.07
CA ARG A 104 -9.23 -1.15 -2.12
C ARG A 104 -8.28 -0.88 -3.28
N ALA A 105 -8.22 0.36 -3.74
CA ALA A 105 -7.31 0.76 -4.81
C ALA A 105 -5.84 0.63 -4.39
N VAL A 106 -5.51 1.03 -3.15
CA VAL A 106 -4.16 0.87 -2.59
C VAL A 106 -3.79 -0.61 -2.45
N SER A 107 -4.72 -1.49 -2.07
CA SER A 107 -4.48 -2.94 -2.01
C SER A 107 -4.05 -3.51 -3.37
N MET A 108 -4.81 -3.22 -4.43
CA MET A 108 -4.45 -3.62 -5.79
C MET A 108 -3.10 -3.01 -6.22
N GLY A 109 -2.87 -1.74 -5.87
CA GLY A 109 -1.59 -1.09 -6.10
C GLY A 109 -0.42 -1.71 -5.35
N MET A 110 -0.63 -2.20 -4.12
CA MET A 110 0.37 -2.95 -3.35
C MET A 110 0.68 -4.30 -3.98
N ALA A 111 -0.35 -5.01 -4.47
CA ALA A 111 -0.16 -6.26 -5.21
C ALA A 111 0.69 -6.04 -6.47
N ALA A 112 0.38 -5.03 -7.27
CA ALA A 112 1.18 -4.65 -8.44
C ALA A 112 2.61 -4.25 -8.05
N ALA A 113 2.78 -3.44 -7.00
CA ALA A 113 4.11 -3.01 -6.55
C ALA A 113 4.95 -4.18 -5.99
N ALA A 114 4.33 -5.18 -5.37
CA ALA A 114 5.02 -6.39 -4.94
C ALA A 114 5.50 -7.23 -6.14
N ILE A 115 4.65 -7.37 -7.18
CA ILE A 115 5.03 -8.05 -8.44
C ILE A 115 6.20 -7.29 -9.09
N PHE A 116 6.15 -5.98 -9.18
CA PHE A 116 7.24 -5.18 -9.76
C PHE A 116 8.53 -5.28 -8.94
N SER A 117 8.42 -5.31 -7.59
CA SER A 117 9.58 -5.56 -6.73
C SER A 117 10.20 -6.95 -6.98
N LYS A 118 9.38 -7.96 -7.29
CA LYS A 118 9.86 -9.29 -7.71
C LYS A 118 10.57 -9.24 -9.08
N GLU A 119 10.01 -8.56 -10.07
CA GLU A 119 10.66 -8.40 -11.39
C GLU A 119 12.00 -7.67 -11.30
N LYS A 120 12.14 -6.74 -10.37
CA LYS A 120 13.40 -6.08 -10.04
C LYS A 120 14.38 -7.00 -9.28
N GLY A 121 13.97 -8.21 -8.91
CA GLY A 121 14.80 -9.17 -8.17
C GLY A 121 14.92 -8.89 -6.67
N PHE A 122 14.06 -8.04 -6.11
CA PHE A 122 14.06 -7.71 -4.67
C PHE A 122 13.24 -8.71 -3.86
N LEU A 123 12.06 -9.10 -4.36
CA LEU A 123 11.18 -10.06 -3.70
C LEU A 123 11.21 -11.42 -4.40
N SER A 124 10.93 -12.47 -3.64
CA SER A 124 10.65 -13.80 -4.16
C SER A 124 9.17 -13.97 -4.55
N GLU A 125 8.85 -15.02 -5.32
CA GLU A 125 7.46 -15.43 -5.57
C GLU A 125 6.69 -15.73 -4.29
N THR A 126 7.39 -16.32 -3.30
CA THR A 126 6.81 -16.60 -1.98
C THR A 126 6.41 -15.32 -1.25
N ASP A 127 7.21 -14.26 -1.34
CA ASP A 127 6.89 -12.96 -0.71
C ASP A 127 5.65 -12.34 -1.38
N VAL A 128 5.59 -12.34 -2.71
CA VAL A 128 4.42 -11.84 -3.45
C VAL A 128 3.16 -12.62 -3.07
N THR A 129 3.26 -13.94 -3.01
CA THR A 129 2.14 -14.81 -2.60
C THR A 129 1.70 -14.50 -1.17
N ARG A 130 2.64 -14.33 -0.24
CA ARG A 130 2.37 -13.98 1.15
C ARG A 130 1.61 -12.65 1.26
N ILE A 131 2.09 -11.62 0.57
CA ILE A 131 1.47 -10.29 0.57
C ILE A 131 0.05 -10.36 0.00
N THR A 132 -0.13 -10.96 -1.18
CA THR A 132 -1.43 -11.01 -1.84
C THR A 132 -2.43 -11.90 -1.10
N SER A 133 -1.97 -12.98 -0.45
CA SER A 133 -2.83 -13.81 0.39
C SER A 133 -3.32 -13.06 1.62
N LEU A 134 -2.44 -12.32 2.31
CA LEU A 134 -2.84 -11.51 3.46
C LEU A 134 -3.88 -10.44 3.06
N LEU A 135 -3.69 -9.76 1.94
CA LEU A 135 -4.65 -8.77 1.47
C LEU A 135 -6.03 -9.40 1.19
N ARG A 136 -6.08 -10.57 0.52
CA ARG A 136 -7.34 -11.31 0.31
C ARG A 136 -8.00 -11.74 1.60
N ASP A 137 -7.21 -12.24 2.56
CA ASP A 137 -7.71 -12.65 3.86
C ASP A 137 -8.31 -11.49 4.68
N LEU A 138 -7.94 -10.26 4.35
CA LEU A 138 -8.51 -9.03 4.91
C LEU A 138 -9.65 -8.43 4.06
N ASN A 139 -10.25 -9.23 3.17
CA ASN A 139 -11.33 -8.83 2.25
C ASN A 139 -10.93 -7.68 1.30
N LEU A 140 -9.65 -7.61 0.93
CA LEU A 140 -9.10 -6.60 0.03
C LEU A 140 -8.82 -7.22 -1.35
N PRO A 141 -9.19 -6.55 -2.45
CA PRO A 141 -8.92 -7.04 -3.80
C PRO A 141 -7.43 -6.93 -4.13
N VAL A 142 -6.96 -7.88 -4.93
CA VAL A 142 -5.59 -7.90 -5.46
C VAL A 142 -5.56 -8.17 -6.96
N GLU A 143 -6.73 -8.38 -7.57
CA GLU A 143 -6.88 -8.65 -8.99
C GLU A 143 -6.62 -7.39 -9.81
N LEU A 144 -5.82 -7.53 -10.88
CA LEU A 144 -5.39 -6.43 -11.74
C LEU A 144 -6.12 -6.48 -13.10
N ASN A 145 -7.45 -6.64 -13.07
CA ASN A 145 -8.30 -6.85 -14.24
C ASN A 145 -8.71 -5.53 -14.91
N TYR A 146 -7.73 -4.72 -15.31
CA TYR A 146 -7.96 -3.46 -16.01
C TYR A 146 -7.17 -3.44 -17.30
N PRO A 147 -7.68 -2.78 -18.39
CA PRO A 147 -6.86 -2.56 -19.55
C PRO A 147 -5.60 -1.77 -19.20
N ALA A 148 -4.42 -2.30 -19.54
CA ALA A 148 -3.14 -1.64 -19.29
C ALA A 148 -3.12 -0.20 -19.79
N SER A 149 -3.74 0.07 -20.96
CA SER A 149 -3.86 1.42 -21.53
C SER A 149 -4.61 2.41 -20.64
N ASP A 150 -5.57 1.96 -19.85
CA ASP A 150 -6.33 2.82 -18.94
C ASP A 150 -5.51 3.17 -17.71
N ILE A 151 -4.76 2.21 -17.16
CA ILE A 151 -3.83 2.43 -16.04
C ILE A 151 -2.70 3.38 -16.47
N VAL A 152 -2.06 3.15 -17.62
CA VAL A 152 -1.01 4.02 -18.17
C VAL A 152 -1.54 5.44 -18.35
N ARG A 153 -2.74 5.61 -18.93
CA ARG A 153 -3.37 6.92 -19.11
C ARG A 153 -3.67 7.63 -17.79
N ALA A 154 -4.16 6.90 -16.79
CA ALA A 154 -4.50 7.45 -15.48
C ALA A 154 -3.26 7.81 -14.66
N ALA A 155 -2.22 6.98 -14.71
CA ALA A 155 -0.94 7.21 -14.03
C ALA A 155 -0.11 8.31 -14.74
N GLY A 156 -0.17 8.39 -16.07
CA GLY A 156 0.62 9.32 -16.88
C GLY A 156 0.10 10.76 -16.96
N LYS A 157 -1.05 11.09 -16.36
CA LYS A 157 -1.60 12.46 -16.39
C LYS A 157 -0.68 13.53 -15.78
N ASP A 158 0.27 13.14 -14.93
CA ASP A 158 1.28 14.04 -14.35
C ASP A 158 2.57 14.18 -15.20
N LYS A 159 2.70 13.40 -16.29
CA LYS A 159 3.89 13.40 -17.18
C LYS A 159 4.26 14.81 -17.68
N LYS A 160 3.28 15.68 -17.89
CA LYS A 160 3.51 17.06 -18.38
C LYS A 160 4.11 18.00 -17.31
N LYS A 161 4.10 17.60 -16.03
CA LYS A 161 4.55 18.45 -14.92
C LYS A 161 5.90 18.07 -14.33
N GLN A 162 6.38 16.81 -14.49
CA GLN A 162 7.52 16.28 -13.71
C GLN A 162 8.71 15.74 -14.54
N GLY A 163 8.73 15.88 -15.87
CA GLY A 163 9.81 15.35 -16.70
C GLY A 163 9.63 13.87 -17.08
N SER A 164 10.73 13.18 -17.45
CA SER A 164 10.71 11.80 -17.97
C SER A 164 10.69 10.72 -16.89
N ASP A 165 10.80 11.06 -15.61
CA ASP A 165 11.01 10.13 -14.51
C ASP A 165 10.03 10.37 -13.36
N LEU A 166 9.81 9.32 -12.55
CA LEU A 166 9.03 9.37 -11.32
C LEU A 166 9.75 8.62 -10.18
N PHE A 167 9.40 8.95 -8.94
CA PHE A 167 9.85 8.18 -7.79
C PHE A 167 8.86 7.04 -7.54
N TYR A 168 9.37 5.81 -7.59
CA TYR A 168 8.60 4.61 -7.32
C TYR A 168 9.07 3.95 -6.03
N VAL A 169 8.15 3.32 -5.30
CA VAL A 169 8.46 2.64 -4.03
C VAL A 169 8.43 1.14 -4.28
N PHE A 170 9.56 0.49 -4.03
CA PHE A 170 9.73 -0.96 -4.07
C PHE A 170 9.85 -1.51 -2.65
N LEU A 171 9.55 -2.78 -2.47
CA LEU A 171 10.00 -3.53 -1.30
C LEU A 171 11.35 -4.19 -1.63
N GLU A 172 12.36 -3.89 -0.83
CA GLU A 172 13.66 -4.56 -0.85
C GLU A 172 13.56 -5.94 -0.20
N GLN A 173 12.76 -6.01 0.84
CA GLN A 173 12.23 -7.19 1.51
C GLN A 173 10.98 -6.78 2.30
N ILE A 174 10.22 -7.74 2.79
CA ILE A 174 9.10 -7.46 3.71
C ILE A 174 9.64 -6.73 4.95
N GLY A 175 9.02 -5.60 5.30
CA GLY A 175 9.45 -4.73 6.39
C GLY A 175 10.49 -3.68 5.99
N GLN A 176 10.91 -3.64 4.72
CA GLN A 176 11.91 -2.69 4.24
C GLN A 176 11.60 -2.22 2.84
N ALA A 177 11.20 -0.97 2.70
CA ALA A 177 10.98 -0.32 1.42
C ALA A 177 12.16 0.55 1.00
N ARG A 178 12.32 0.72 -0.32
CA ARG A 178 13.25 1.66 -0.94
C ARG A 178 12.53 2.51 -1.98
N VAL A 179 13.04 3.72 -2.18
CA VAL A 179 12.56 4.64 -3.20
C VAL A 179 13.58 4.67 -4.32
N GLU A 180 13.13 4.40 -5.54
CA GLU A 180 13.96 4.53 -6.74
C GLU A 180 13.34 5.51 -7.73
N LYS A 181 14.21 6.15 -8.48
CA LYS A 181 13.82 6.97 -9.63
C LYS A 181 13.79 6.09 -10.86
N ILE A 182 12.62 5.91 -11.47
CA ILE A 182 12.43 5.12 -12.69
C ILE A 182 11.84 5.98 -13.80
N SER A 183 12.02 5.58 -15.06
CA SER A 183 11.38 6.25 -16.18
C SER A 183 9.89 5.87 -16.28
N TYR A 184 9.10 6.75 -16.91
CA TYR A 184 7.72 6.41 -17.27
C TYR A 184 7.66 5.24 -18.25
N ASP A 185 8.65 5.09 -19.13
CA ASP A 185 8.69 3.97 -20.08
C ASP A 185 8.90 2.64 -19.35
N GLU A 186 9.76 2.60 -18.33
CA GLU A 186 9.94 1.41 -17.48
C GLU A 186 8.64 1.06 -16.73
N MET A 187 7.98 2.06 -16.14
CA MET A 187 6.69 1.85 -15.45
C MET A 187 5.61 1.36 -16.41
N ASN A 188 5.52 1.97 -17.60
CA ASN A 188 4.52 1.58 -18.60
C ASN A 188 4.75 0.15 -19.09
N GLY A 189 6.02 -0.23 -19.38
CA GLY A 189 6.37 -1.60 -19.75
C GLY A 189 5.96 -2.62 -18.68
N PHE A 190 6.16 -2.30 -17.41
CA PHE A 190 5.68 -3.14 -16.30
C PHE A 190 4.14 -3.23 -16.30
N ILE A 191 3.42 -2.10 -16.40
CA ILE A 191 1.96 -2.10 -16.42
C ILE A 191 1.45 -2.96 -17.58
N GLU A 192 2.00 -2.83 -18.78
CA GLU A 192 1.64 -3.64 -19.95
C GLU A 192 1.89 -5.14 -19.74
N SER A 193 2.90 -5.52 -18.96
CA SER A 193 3.21 -6.93 -18.66
C SER A 193 2.28 -7.58 -17.64
N VAL A 194 1.60 -6.80 -16.80
CA VAL A 194 0.84 -7.30 -15.64
C VAL A 194 -0.67 -7.12 -15.80
N PHE A 195 -1.10 -6.14 -16.62
CA PHE A 195 -2.52 -5.78 -16.76
C PHE A 195 -3.15 -6.23 -18.08
N ASP A 196 -2.43 -6.93 -18.95
CA ASP A 196 -2.97 -7.45 -20.23
C ASP A 196 -3.69 -8.79 -20.09
#